data_6357d07a1d5f0b9fb924ee34ea8dca04
#
_entry.id   6357d07a1d5f0b9fb924ee34ea8dca04
#
_cell.length_a   1.000
_cell.length_b   1.000
_cell.length_c   1.000
_cell.angle_alpha   90.00
_cell.angle_beta   90.00
_cell.angle_gamma   90.00
#
_symmetry.space_group_name_H-M   'P 1'
#
loop_
_entity.id
_entity.type
_entity.pdbx_description
1 polymer ?
#
loop_
_entity_poly.entity_id
_entity_poly.type
_entity_poly.pdbx_seq_one_letter_code
_entity_poly.pdbx_strand_id
1 'polypeptide(L)'
;MVSKGQLLVTTYEAGVRLPSLSCTLRNIHASRLFDADREAFFTLYAPAGPIGDGHLRDSFLEASLEYVTGHRDATVRLSGHFGNRDLMRLGLVAKAAGIAVTIRSVPSSRTLRLITASDLVFSCPSLTEAVEKAGSPADAVPAQFWEPWFKEFFSEVVLSGLKIRSETPFFDFLRETAAYTARPVNWTAVAGAAGISQATAYRWSEVLERLALIDLIDSVESQGKRRILRREKLFWRAPGLALWLTQADLSNTEVLNRYVENLLYLALKDASSEGRFSYALDTNKKALPILQTLGGVKSAYFVTHDSASRTRALSSARGYAKLKVIDTAYAVNLDYLSVSDGGLKVSAEPLL
;
A
#
# COMPACT_ATOMS: atom_id res chain seq x y z
N MET A 1 19.95 -32.08 19.05
CA MET A 1 19.50 -30.70 18.75
C MET A 1 18.03 -30.62 19.18
N VAL A 2 17.71 -29.83 20.18
CA VAL A 2 16.31 -29.63 20.58
C VAL A 2 15.64 -28.85 19.45
N SER A 3 14.61 -29.45 18.85
CA SER A 3 13.75 -28.77 17.88
C SER A 3 13.24 -27.47 18.51
N LYS A 4 13.46 -26.33 17.83
CA LYS A 4 12.91 -25.04 18.28
C LYS A 4 11.59 -24.85 17.60
N GLY A 5 10.58 -24.41 18.32
CA GLY A 5 9.29 -24.05 17.77
C GLY A 5 9.45 -23.13 16.55
N GLN A 6 8.63 -23.33 15.55
CA GLN A 6 8.72 -22.60 14.27
C GLN A 6 7.42 -21.87 13.95
N LEU A 7 7.56 -20.62 13.53
CA LEU A 7 6.46 -19.79 13.04
C LEU A 7 6.66 -19.52 11.54
N LEU A 8 5.72 -19.99 10.73
CA LEU A 8 5.69 -19.79 9.29
C LEU A 8 4.65 -18.72 8.96
N VAL A 9 5.08 -17.57 8.48
CA VAL A 9 4.19 -16.44 8.15
C VAL A 9 4.13 -16.27 6.66
N THR A 10 2.91 -16.30 6.09
CA THR A 10 2.66 -15.94 4.70
C THR A 10 1.91 -14.62 4.69
N THR A 11 2.54 -13.55 4.25
CA THR A 11 1.89 -12.25 4.08
C THR A 11 1.50 -12.05 2.62
N TYR A 12 0.29 -11.53 2.42
CA TYR A 12 -0.26 -11.19 1.10
C TYR A 12 -0.28 -9.67 0.97
N GLU A 13 0.06 -9.18 -0.21
CA GLU A 13 -0.09 -7.76 -0.52
C GLU A 13 -1.56 -7.39 -0.69
N ALA A 14 -1.87 -6.10 -0.51
CA ALA A 14 -3.21 -5.57 -0.75
C ALA A 14 -3.66 -5.91 -2.18
N GLY A 15 -4.91 -6.34 -2.33
CA GLY A 15 -5.47 -6.81 -3.59
C GLY A 15 -5.29 -8.29 -3.88
N VAL A 16 -4.40 -8.99 -3.19
CA VAL A 16 -4.29 -10.45 -3.34
C VAL A 16 -5.35 -11.12 -2.48
N ARG A 17 -6.14 -12.00 -3.10
CA ARG A 17 -7.14 -12.80 -2.37
C ARG A 17 -6.44 -13.78 -1.44
N LEU A 18 -6.85 -13.80 -0.18
CA LEU A 18 -6.41 -14.82 0.73
C LEU A 18 -6.92 -16.20 0.29
N PRO A 19 -6.09 -17.26 0.39
CA PRO A 19 -6.55 -18.58 0.05
C PRO A 19 -7.75 -18.96 0.92
N SER A 20 -8.71 -19.67 0.31
CA SER A 20 -9.83 -20.25 1.05
C SER A 20 -9.31 -21.36 1.96
N LEU A 21 -9.30 -21.11 3.25
CA LEU A 21 -8.74 -22.02 4.24
C LEU A 21 -9.87 -22.63 5.06
N SER A 22 -9.77 -23.93 5.30
CA SER A 22 -10.70 -24.66 6.16
C SER A 22 -10.63 -24.22 7.63
N CYS A 23 -9.57 -23.47 7.98
CA CYS A 23 -9.26 -23.07 9.33
C CYS A 23 -8.84 -21.59 9.34
N THR A 24 -9.76 -20.70 9.53
CA THR A 24 -9.50 -19.24 9.63
C THR A 24 -10.29 -18.66 10.78
N LEU A 25 -9.77 -17.55 11.37
CA LEU A 25 -10.53 -16.75 12.34
C LEU A 25 -11.79 -16.10 11.76
N ARG A 26 -12.00 -16.20 10.46
CA ARG A 26 -13.23 -15.82 9.75
C ARG A 26 -14.36 -16.81 10.01
N ASN A 27 -14.02 -18.09 10.31
CA ASN A 27 -15.00 -19.07 10.72
C ASN A 27 -15.47 -18.76 12.15
N ILE A 28 -16.78 -18.60 12.35
CA ILE A 28 -17.35 -18.22 13.64
C ILE A 28 -17.03 -19.23 14.76
N HIS A 29 -16.94 -20.51 14.44
CA HIS A 29 -16.60 -21.55 15.41
C HIS A 29 -15.12 -21.47 15.80
N ALA A 30 -14.22 -21.27 14.83
CA ALA A 30 -12.80 -21.09 15.06
C ALA A 30 -12.53 -19.81 15.86
N SER A 31 -13.18 -18.70 15.51
CA SER A 31 -13.06 -17.44 16.24
C SER A 31 -13.56 -17.55 17.69
N ARG A 32 -14.70 -18.17 17.92
CA ARG A 32 -15.23 -18.41 19.28
C ARG A 32 -14.29 -19.31 20.11
N LEU A 33 -13.73 -20.35 19.51
CA LEU A 33 -12.78 -21.20 20.21
C LEU A 33 -11.50 -20.43 20.55
N PHE A 34 -10.99 -19.60 19.64
CA PHE A 34 -9.83 -18.75 19.88
C PHE A 34 -10.05 -17.76 21.04
N ASP A 35 -11.24 -17.18 21.14
CA ASP A 35 -11.61 -16.28 22.23
C ASP A 35 -11.80 -16.99 23.59
N ALA A 36 -12.34 -18.21 23.56
CA ALA A 36 -12.66 -18.99 24.76
C ALA A 36 -11.47 -19.79 25.28
N ASP A 37 -10.71 -20.43 24.40
CA ASP A 37 -9.59 -21.34 24.74
C ASP A 37 -8.54 -21.35 23.63
N ARG A 38 -7.55 -20.51 23.76
CA ARG A 38 -6.46 -20.36 22.77
C ARG A 38 -5.61 -21.63 22.65
N GLU A 39 -5.41 -22.35 23.74
CA GLU A 39 -4.64 -23.59 23.75
C GLU A 39 -5.33 -24.70 22.94
N ALA A 40 -6.63 -24.90 23.18
CA ALA A 40 -7.44 -25.84 22.39
C ALA A 40 -7.51 -25.42 20.93
N PHE A 41 -7.59 -24.11 20.64
CA PHE A 41 -7.58 -23.60 19.28
C PHE A 41 -6.30 -23.99 18.54
N PHE A 42 -5.13 -23.69 19.10
CA PHE A 42 -3.86 -24.01 18.44
C PHE A 42 -3.60 -25.51 18.36
N THR A 43 -3.97 -26.26 19.37
CA THR A 43 -3.87 -27.73 19.36
C THR A 43 -4.67 -28.31 18.18
N LEU A 44 -5.85 -27.77 17.91
CA LEU A 44 -6.72 -28.25 16.85
C LEU A 44 -6.30 -27.76 15.46
N TYR A 45 -5.91 -26.49 15.34
CA TYR A 45 -5.79 -25.83 14.06
C TYR A 45 -4.34 -25.58 13.59
N ALA A 46 -3.36 -25.43 14.48
CA ALA A 46 -1.99 -25.18 14.09
C ALA A 46 -1.37 -26.24 13.14
N PRO A 47 -1.64 -27.56 13.30
CA PRO A 47 -1.14 -28.58 12.39
C PRO A 47 -1.82 -28.58 11.02
N ALA A 48 -3.05 -28.09 10.94
CA ALA A 48 -3.89 -28.22 9.75
C ALA A 48 -3.56 -27.24 8.62
N GLY A 49 -2.77 -26.21 8.87
CA GLY A 49 -2.38 -25.28 7.81
C GLY A 49 -2.46 -23.82 8.19
N PRO A 50 -2.44 -22.95 7.20
CA PRO A 50 -2.44 -21.52 7.42
C PRO A 50 -3.76 -21.04 8.04
N ILE A 51 -3.65 -20.08 8.94
CA ILE A 51 -4.76 -19.46 9.65
C ILE A 51 -4.85 -18.02 9.17
N GLY A 52 -6.07 -17.59 8.79
CA GLY A 52 -6.30 -16.25 8.25
C GLY A 52 -6.21 -15.15 9.29
N ASP A 53 -6.11 -13.94 8.80
CA ASP A 53 -6.10 -12.70 9.56
C ASP A 53 -7.53 -12.19 9.89
N GLY A 54 -7.67 -10.93 10.08
CA GLY A 54 -8.90 -10.22 10.35
C GLY A 54 -8.72 -9.23 11.51
N HIS A 55 -9.82 -8.89 12.16
CA HIS A 55 -9.81 -7.96 13.30
C HIS A 55 -9.08 -8.49 14.55
N LEU A 56 -8.84 -9.79 14.62
CA LEU A 56 -8.09 -10.46 15.70
C LEU A 56 -6.59 -10.58 15.42
N ARG A 57 -6.10 -10.00 14.33
CA ARG A 57 -4.72 -10.16 13.85
C ARG A 57 -3.65 -9.96 14.93
N ASP A 58 -3.72 -8.86 15.68
CA ASP A 58 -2.71 -8.53 16.69
C ASP A 58 -2.72 -9.54 17.85
N SER A 59 -3.92 -9.83 18.37
CA SER A 59 -4.10 -10.84 19.43
C SER A 59 -3.70 -12.23 18.94
N PHE A 60 -3.93 -12.53 17.67
CA PHE A 60 -3.58 -13.80 17.07
C PHE A 60 -2.07 -13.97 16.91
N LEU A 61 -1.34 -12.93 16.49
CA LEU A 61 0.11 -12.95 16.40
C LEU A 61 0.75 -13.16 17.79
N GLU A 62 0.27 -12.46 18.81
CA GLU A 62 0.74 -12.60 20.19
C GLU A 62 0.47 -14.00 20.72
N ALA A 63 -0.75 -14.49 20.60
CA ALA A 63 -1.13 -15.85 21.04
C ALA A 63 -0.37 -16.96 20.31
N SER A 64 -0.08 -16.77 19.01
CA SER A 64 0.73 -17.71 18.23
C SER A 64 2.16 -17.82 18.74
N LEU A 65 2.76 -16.69 19.15
CA LEU A 65 4.09 -16.65 19.76
C LEU A 65 4.10 -17.33 21.13
N GLU A 66 3.10 -17.06 21.97
CA GLU A 66 2.94 -17.69 23.28
C GLU A 66 2.83 -19.21 23.14
N TYR A 67 1.95 -19.68 22.21
CA TYR A 67 1.79 -21.11 21.96
C TYR A 67 3.08 -21.77 21.51
N VAL A 68 3.79 -21.22 20.51
CA VAL A 68 5.07 -21.78 20.04
C VAL A 68 6.16 -21.72 21.11
N THR A 69 6.11 -20.74 22.01
CA THR A 69 7.05 -20.63 23.13
C THR A 69 6.84 -21.76 24.14
N GLY A 70 5.59 -22.10 24.43
CA GLY A 70 5.22 -23.22 25.31
C GLY A 70 5.42 -24.60 24.67
N HIS A 71 5.29 -24.71 23.35
CA HIS A 71 5.34 -25.95 22.60
C HIS A 71 6.54 -25.95 21.62
N ARG A 72 7.70 -26.30 22.10
CA ARG A 72 8.97 -26.18 21.34
C ARG A 72 9.05 -27.00 20.07
N ASP A 73 8.22 -28.01 19.91
CA ASP A 73 8.14 -28.87 18.71
C ASP A 73 6.99 -28.41 17.76
N ALA A 74 6.23 -27.39 18.15
CA ALA A 74 5.11 -26.93 17.35
C ALA A 74 5.55 -26.07 16.16
N THR A 75 4.84 -26.26 15.04
CA THR A 75 4.91 -25.38 13.88
C THR A 75 3.56 -24.72 13.70
N VAL A 76 3.50 -23.40 13.84
CA VAL A 76 2.29 -22.61 13.59
C VAL A 76 2.43 -21.92 12.25
N ARG A 77 1.39 -22.00 11.43
CA ARG A 77 1.30 -21.31 10.13
C ARG A 77 0.30 -20.18 10.22
N LEU A 78 0.71 -19.01 9.76
CA LEU A 78 -0.09 -17.81 9.71
C LEU A 78 -0.22 -17.35 8.26
N SER A 79 -1.41 -16.91 7.87
CA SER A 79 -1.63 -16.30 6.55
C SER A 79 -2.50 -15.07 6.70
N GLY A 80 -2.11 -13.97 6.07
CA GLY A 80 -2.89 -12.75 6.15
C GLY A 80 -2.23 -11.55 5.48
N HIS A 81 -2.86 -10.39 5.60
CA HIS A 81 -2.30 -9.11 5.19
C HIS A 81 -1.55 -8.47 6.37
N PHE A 82 -0.28 -8.84 6.55
CA PHE A 82 0.55 -8.31 7.63
C PHE A 82 1.40 -7.13 7.13
N GLY A 83 1.32 -6.01 7.84
CA GLY A 83 2.15 -4.85 7.55
C GLY A 83 3.60 -5.03 8.00
N ASN A 84 4.52 -4.22 7.46
CA ASN A 84 5.94 -4.28 7.84
C ASN A 84 6.16 -4.10 9.35
N ARG A 85 5.36 -3.24 10.02
CA ARG A 85 5.43 -3.04 11.48
C ARG A 85 5.10 -4.32 12.24
N ASP A 86 4.05 -5.03 11.81
CA ASP A 86 3.61 -6.27 12.44
C ASP A 86 4.70 -7.34 12.30
N LEU A 87 5.26 -7.47 11.08
CA LEU A 87 6.32 -8.43 10.78
C LEU A 87 7.63 -8.10 11.51
N MET A 88 7.99 -6.82 11.63
CA MET A 88 9.17 -6.40 12.41
C MET A 88 8.98 -6.68 13.90
N ARG A 89 7.82 -6.32 14.48
CA ARG A 89 7.49 -6.59 15.88
C ARG A 89 7.53 -8.10 16.15
N LEU A 90 6.88 -8.88 15.28
CA LEU A 90 6.89 -10.35 15.36
C LEU A 90 8.33 -10.90 15.35
N GLY A 91 9.17 -10.43 14.41
CA GLY A 91 10.57 -10.86 14.31
C GLY A 91 11.41 -10.53 15.54
N LEU A 92 11.22 -9.35 16.13
CA LEU A 92 11.92 -8.95 17.36
C LEU A 92 11.52 -9.80 18.56
N VAL A 93 10.21 -10.01 18.77
CA VAL A 93 9.70 -10.80 19.89
C VAL A 93 10.08 -12.28 19.72
N ALA A 94 9.94 -12.84 18.53
CA ALA A 94 10.32 -14.21 18.25
C ALA A 94 11.82 -14.45 18.44
N LYS A 95 12.67 -13.51 18.03
CA LYS A 95 14.13 -13.57 18.25
C LYS A 95 14.45 -13.57 19.75
N ALA A 96 13.80 -12.73 20.52
CA ALA A 96 13.97 -12.69 21.99
C ALA A 96 13.55 -14.00 22.64
N ALA A 97 12.49 -14.64 22.15
CA ALA A 97 11.99 -15.95 22.61
C ALA A 97 12.78 -17.16 22.04
N GLY A 98 13.73 -16.95 21.14
CA GLY A 98 14.48 -18.01 20.49
C GLY A 98 13.69 -18.85 19.51
N ILE A 99 12.59 -18.30 18.95
CA ILE A 99 11.70 -18.94 17.99
C ILE A 99 12.21 -18.66 16.57
N ALA A 100 12.20 -19.67 15.71
CA ALA A 100 12.49 -19.50 14.29
C ALA A 100 11.27 -18.95 13.57
N VAL A 101 11.42 -17.81 12.86
CA VAL A 101 10.37 -17.23 12.03
C VAL A 101 10.78 -17.26 10.58
N THR A 102 9.95 -17.84 9.73
CA THR A 102 10.10 -17.79 8.28
C THR A 102 8.96 -16.96 7.70
N ILE A 103 9.29 -15.86 7.01
CA ILE A 103 8.30 -14.98 6.38
C ILE A 103 8.36 -15.21 4.87
N ARG A 104 7.19 -15.52 4.28
CA ARG A 104 6.99 -15.60 2.83
C ARG A 104 6.03 -14.49 2.42
N SER A 105 6.47 -13.61 1.54
CA SER A 105 5.60 -12.62 0.91
C SER A 105 5.02 -13.19 -0.39
N VAL A 106 3.72 -13.02 -0.57
CA VAL A 106 3.02 -13.30 -1.83
C VAL A 106 2.71 -11.95 -2.47
N PRO A 107 3.47 -11.54 -3.50
CA PRO A 107 3.28 -10.27 -4.15
C PRO A 107 1.96 -10.23 -4.92
N SER A 108 1.35 -9.05 -4.97
CA SER A 108 0.40 -8.70 -6.02
C SER A 108 1.13 -8.61 -7.36
N SER A 109 0.40 -8.57 -8.48
CA SER A 109 1.03 -8.27 -9.77
C SER A 109 1.54 -6.83 -9.74
N ARG A 110 2.79 -6.63 -9.34
CA ARG A 110 3.45 -5.33 -9.48
C ARG A 110 3.92 -5.19 -10.89
N THR A 111 3.22 -4.38 -11.63
CA THR A 111 3.47 -4.12 -13.04
C THR A 111 4.60 -3.12 -13.27
N LEU A 112 5.13 -2.54 -12.19
CA LEU A 112 6.23 -1.58 -12.25
C LEU A 112 7.42 -2.07 -11.42
N ARG A 113 8.58 -2.10 -12.04
CA ARG A 113 9.86 -2.41 -11.41
C ARG A 113 10.85 -1.26 -11.60
N LEU A 114 11.45 -0.81 -10.51
CA LEU A 114 12.58 0.09 -10.55
C LEU A 114 13.86 -0.74 -10.81
N ILE A 115 14.51 -0.52 -11.95
CA ILE A 115 15.78 -1.20 -12.28
C ILE A 115 16.94 -0.40 -11.70
N THR A 116 16.92 0.91 -11.89
CA THR A 116 17.89 1.84 -11.33
C THR A 116 17.12 3.04 -10.78
N ALA A 117 17.81 3.98 -10.12
CA ALA A 117 17.16 5.23 -9.67
C ALA A 117 16.51 6.02 -10.83
N SER A 118 16.87 5.69 -12.07
CA SER A 118 16.43 6.37 -13.27
C SER A 118 15.63 5.53 -14.27
N ASP A 119 15.56 4.20 -14.09
CA ASP A 119 14.90 3.33 -15.05
C ASP A 119 13.76 2.55 -14.44
N LEU A 120 12.57 2.68 -15.03
CA LEU A 120 11.35 1.98 -14.64
C LEU A 120 10.98 0.98 -15.73
N VAL A 121 10.62 -0.23 -15.33
CA VAL A 121 10.08 -1.24 -16.26
C VAL A 121 8.70 -1.65 -15.81
N PHE A 122 7.75 -1.53 -16.73
CA PHE A 122 6.41 -2.03 -16.56
C PHE A 122 6.32 -3.43 -17.17
N SER A 123 5.86 -4.40 -16.40
CA SER A 123 5.64 -5.78 -16.90
C SER A 123 4.44 -5.91 -17.83
N CYS A 124 3.90 -4.80 -18.31
CA CYS A 124 2.74 -4.71 -19.18
C CYS A 124 3.10 -3.98 -20.47
N PRO A 125 2.41 -4.29 -21.58
CA PRO A 125 2.69 -3.67 -22.91
C PRO A 125 2.23 -2.20 -22.99
N SER A 126 1.39 -1.74 -22.07
CA SER A 126 0.92 -0.35 -22.02
C SER A 126 0.81 0.17 -20.60
N LEU A 127 0.87 1.51 -20.44
CA LEU A 127 0.67 2.16 -19.13
C LEU A 127 -0.74 1.97 -18.60
N THR A 128 -1.74 1.94 -19.46
CA THR A 128 -3.14 1.70 -19.08
C THR A 128 -3.27 0.31 -18.45
N GLU A 129 -2.78 -0.74 -19.13
CA GLU A 129 -2.79 -2.10 -18.62
C GLU A 129 -1.98 -2.21 -17.31
N ALA A 130 -0.87 -1.50 -17.21
CA ALA A 130 -0.06 -1.46 -16.00
C ALA A 130 -0.84 -0.93 -14.79
N VAL A 131 -1.63 0.13 -14.98
CA VAL A 131 -2.50 0.69 -13.94
C VAL A 131 -3.64 -0.26 -13.60
N GLU A 132 -4.33 -0.79 -14.60
CA GLU A 132 -5.46 -1.71 -14.42
C GLU A 132 -5.09 -2.95 -13.62
N LYS A 133 -3.93 -3.54 -13.91
CA LYS A 133 -3.43 -4.75 -13.24
C LYS A 133 -2.78 -4.48 -11.88
N ALA A 134 -2.43 -3.25 -11.57
CA ALA A 134 -1.67 -2.93 -10.37
C ALA A 134 -2.45 -3.26 -9.09
N GLY A 135 -1.94 -4.21 -8.34
CA GLY A 135 -2.52 -4.67 -7.07
C GLY A 135 -3.48 -5.86 -7.20
N SER A 136 -3.80 -6.33 -8.41
CA SER A 136 -4.51 -7.60 -8.62
C SER A 136 -3.52 -8.77 -8.77
N PRO A 137 -3.93 -10.03 -8.65
CA PRO A 137 -3.10 -11.18 -9.02
C PRO A 137 -2.68 -11.13 -10.49
N ALA A 138 -1.51 -11.69 -10.80
CA ALA A 138 -0.92 -11.61 -12.16
C ALA A 138 -1.79 -12.23 -13.25
N ASP A 139 -2.55 -13.26 -12.89
CA ASP A 139 -3.48 -14.01 -13.74
C ASP A 139 -4.92 -13.49 -13.70
N ALA A 140 -5.19 -12.47 -12.89
CA ALA A 140 -6.53 -11.92 -12.76
C ALA A 140 -6.90 -11.04 -13.96
N VAL A 141 -8.20 -11.09 -14.33
CA VAL A 141 -8.83 -10.10 -15.20
C VAL A 141 -9.35 -8.97 -14.29
N PRO A 142 -8.75 -7.76 -14.30
CA PRO A 142 -9.05 -6.73 -13.30
C PRO A 142 -10.54 -6.39 -13.17
N ALA A 143 -11.25 -6.28 -14.29
CA ALA A 143 -12.68 -5.97 -14.30
C ALA A 143 -13.54 -7.03 -13.59
N GLN A 144 -13.08 -8.29 -13.54
CA GLN A 144 -13.80 -9.40 -12.91
C GLN A 144 -13.31 -9.70 -11.49
N PHE A 145 -12.13 -9.18 -11.15
CA PHE A 145 -11.46 -9.44 -9.87
C PHE A 145 -11.96 -8.54 -8.74
N TRP A 146 -12.08 -7.22 -8.99
CA TRP A 146 -12.27 -6.26 -7.91
C TRP A 146 -13.66 -6.32 -7.25
N GLU A 147 -14.71 -6.60 -7.98
CA GLU A 147 -16.06 -6.67 -7.40
C GLU A 147 -16.23 -7.85 -6.43
N PRO A 148 -15.87 -9.11 -6.78
CA PRO A 148 -15.90 -10.22 -5.83
C PRO A 148 -14.96 -9.99 -4.64
N TRP A 149 -13.76 -9.46 -4.89
CA TRP A 149 -12.81 -9.12 -3.83
C TRP A 149 -13.39 -8.09 -2.86
N PHE A 150 -14.02 -7.04 -3.36
CA PHE A 150 -14.62 -6.01 -2.51
C PHE A 150 -15.75 -6.58 -1.64
N LYS A 151 -16.63 -7.41 -2.19
CA LYS A 151 -17.73 -8.06 -1.44
C LYS A 151 -17.18 -8.93 -0.31
N GLU A 152 -16.14 -9.71 -0.58
CA GLU A 152 -15.47 -10.52 0.43
C GLU A 152 -14.81 -9.64 1.49
N PHE A 153 -14.03 -8.65 1.07
CA PHE A 153 -13.37 -7.68 1.95
C PHE A 153 -14.38 -6.96 2.85
N PHE A 154 -15.49 -6.48 2.29
CA PHE A 154 -16.51 -5.77 3.06
C PHE A 154 -17.14 -6.69 4.10
N SER A 155 -17.59 -7.89 3.71
CA SER A 155 -18.27 -8.82 4.62
C SER A 155 -17.37 -9.31 5.75
N GLU A 156 -16.13 -9.63 5.45
CA GLU A 156 -15.22 -10.29 6.39
C GLU A 156 -14.36 -9.34 7.21
N VAL A 157 -13.88 -8.26 6.59
CA VAL A 157 -12.99 -7.30 7.28
C VAL A 157 -13.78 -6.12 7.83
N VAL A 158 -14.66 -5.53 7.02
CA VAL A 158 -15.34 -4.28 7.37
C VAL A 158 -16.49 -4.52 8.34
N LEU A 159 -17.44 -5.41 7.99
CA LEU A 159 -18.59 -5.71 8.85
C LEU A 159 -18.16 -6.41 10.14
N SER A 160 -17.36 -7.45 10.03
CA SER A 160 -16.99 -8.31 11.17
C SER A 160 -15.95 -7.63 12.06
N GLY A 161 -14.93 -6.98 11.44
CA GLY A 161 -13.78 -6.43 12.15
C GLY A 161 -13.95 -4.99 12.63
N LEU A 162 -14.56 -4.13 11.81
CA LEU A 162 -14.58 -2.70 12.06
C LEU A 162 -15.91 -2.17 12.59
N LYS A 163 -16.91 -3.04 12.72
CA LYS A 163 -18.27 -2.68 13.16
C LYS A 163 -18.93 -1.59 12.29
N ILE A 164 -18.51 -1.49 11.04
CA ILE A 164 -19.11 -0.60 10.04
C ILE A 164 -20.33 -1.33 9.48
N ARG A 165 -21.53 -0.88 9.85
CA ARG A 165 -22.80 -1.61 9.60
C ARG A 165 -23.44 -1.29 8.26
N SER A 166 -22.95 -0.28 7.54
CA SER A 166 -23.57 0.16 6.29
C SER A 166 -22.53 0.11 5.15
N GLU A 167 -22.81 -0.72 4.15
CA GLU A 167 -21.96 -0.91 2.97
C GLU A 167 -21.91 0.34 2.11
N THR A 168 -23.04 0.95 1.82
CA THR A 168 -23.14 2.09 0.89
C THR A 168 -22.29 3.28 1.31
N PRO A 169 -22.39 3.84 2.53
CA PRO A 169 -21.54 4.94 2.95
C PRO A 169 -20.04 4.58 2.97
N PHE A 170 -19.70 3.33 3.26
CA PHE A 170 -18.31 2.91 3.23
C PHE A 170 -17.79 2.77 1.80
N PHE A 171 -18.60 2.23 0.88
CA PHE A 171 -18.25 2.18 -0.54
C PHE A 171 -18.09 3.60 -1.12
N ASP A 172 -19.03 4.50 -0.83
CA ASP A 172 -18.94 5.90 -1.25
C ASP A 172 -17.70 6.58 -0.68
N PHE A 173 -17.37 6.35 0.59
CA PHE A 173 -16.12 6.84 1.18
C PHE A 173 -14.87 6.31 0.45
N LEU A 174 -14.82 5.04 0.09
CA LEU A 174 -13.71 4.46 -0.66
C LEU A 174 -13.60 5.09 -2.06
N ARG A 175 -14.74 5.23 -2.77
CA ARG A 175 -14.80 5.84 -4.09
C ARG A 175 -14.32 7.28 -4.07
N GLU A 176 -14.82 8.09 -3.14
CA GLU A 176 -14.41 9.48 -2.98
C GLU A 176 -12.94 9.60 -2.56
N THR A 177 -12.46 8.70 -1.71
CA THR A 177 -11.03 8.62 -1.36
C THR A 177 -10.19 8.27 -2.57
N ALA A 178 -10.64 7.35 -3.43
CA ALA A 178 -9.94 6.95 -4.65
C ALA A 178 -9.79 8.09 -5.67
N ALA A 179 -10.73 9.05 -5.69
CA ALA A 179 -10.61 10.25 -6.51
C ALA A 179 -9.41 11.15 -6.14
N TYR A 180 -8.83 10.95 -4.94
CA TYR A 180 -7.62 11.63 -4.48
C TYR A 180 -6.33 10.85 -4.75
N THR A 181 -6.34 9.82 -5.59
CA THR A 181 -5.12 9.10 -6.00
C THR A 181 -4.01 10.05 -6.41
N ALA A 182 -2.83 9.94 -5.76
CA ALA A 182 -1.66 10.81 -5.93
C ALA A 182 -1.95 12.31 -5.75
N ARG A 183 -2.92 12.68 -4.88
CA ARG A 183 -3.30 14.08 -4.61
C ARG A 183 -3.38 14.34 -3.10
N PRO A 184 -3.17 15.61 -2.67
CA PRO A 184 -3.48 16.01 -1.30
C PRO A 184 -4.96 15.81 -1.00
N VAL A 185 -5.27 15.03 0.03
CA VAL A 185 -6.65 14.66 0.37
C VAL A 185 -7.35 15.79 1.14
N ASN A 186 -8.65 15.94 0.88
CA ASN A 186 -9.54 16.81 1.64
C ASN A 186 -10.62 15.97 2.33
N TRP A 187 -10.32 15.53 3.56
CA TRP A 187 -11.22 14.66 4.32
C TRP A 187 -12.60 15.27 4.59
N THR A 188 -12.70 16.62 4.67
CA THR A 188 -14.00 17.29 4.79
C THR A 188 -14.83 17.12 3.51
N ALA A 189 -14.20 17.23 2.34
CA ALA A 189 -14.88 17.03 1.07
C ALA A 189 -15.27 15.56 0.87
N VAL A 190 -14.36 14.62 1.19
CA VAL A 190 -14.63 13.17 1.14
C VAL A 190 -15.80 12.81 2.06
N ALA A 191 -15.81 13.32 3.29
CA ALA A 191 -16.88 13.08 4.26
C ALA A 191 -18.23 13.58 3.74
N GLY A 192 -18.27 14.81 3.22
CA GLY A 192 -19.48 15.41 2.66
C GLY A 192 -20.04 14.62 1.47
N ALA A 193 -19.16 14.18 0.55
CA ALA A 193 -19.56 13.41 -0.61
C ALA A 193 -20.06 12.00 -0.26
N ALA A 194 -19.45 11.38 0.76
CA ALA A 194 -19.85 10.05 1.26
C ALA A 194 -21.03 10.09 2.26
N GLY A 195 -21.55 11.26 2.59
CA GLY A 195 -22.67 11.39 3.54
C GLY A 195 -22.32 10.99 4.98
N ILE A 196 -21.05 11.13 5.39
CA ILE A 196 -20.55 10.78 6.73
C ILE A 196 -19.96 11.99 7.45
N SER A 197 -19.74 11.86 8.77
CA SER A 197 -19.05 12.92 9.51
C SER A 197 -17.55 12.94 9.18
N GLN A 198 -16.91 14.11 9.30
CA GLN A 198 -15.47 14.24 9.16
C GLN A 198 -14.69 13.36 10.13
N ALA A 199 -15.14 13.23 11.38
CA ALA A 199 -14.55 12.33 12.36
C ALA A 199 -14.63 10.86 11.92
N THR A 200 -15.73 10.45 11.25
CA THR A 200 -15.87 9.11 10.67
C THR A 200 -14.89 8.92 9.52
N ALA A 201 -14.74 9.91 8.63
CA ALA A 201 -13.79 9.84 7.51
C ALA A 201 -12.33 9.67 8.00
N TYR A 202 -11.92 10.42 9.01
CA TYR A 202 -10.59 10.26 9.62
C TYR A 202 -10.39 8.86 10.24
N ARG A 203 -11.36 8.39 11.02
CA ARG A 203 -11.30 7.05 11.60
C ARG A 203 -11.22 5.95 10.52
N TRP A 204 -11.96 6.11 9.43
CA TRP A 204 -11.93 5.13 8.34
C TRP A 204 -10.63 5.24 7.53
N SER A 205 -10.04 6.42 7.36
CA SER A 205 -8.73 6.55 6.72
C SER A 205 -7.61 5.85 7.50
N GLU A 206 -7.60 5.98 8.83
CA GLU A 206 -6.68 5.23 9.70
C GLU A 206 -6.85 3.71 9.56
N VAL A 207 -8.09 3.26 9.34
CA VAL A 207 -8.36 1.85 9.06
C VAL A 207 -7.78 1.43 7.73
N LEU A 208 -7.96 2.23 6.66
CA LEU A 208 -7.38 1.91 5.33
C LEU A 208 -5.85 1.84 5.38
N GLU A 209 -5.20 2.72 6.14
CA GLU A 209 -3.74 2.66 6.35
C GLU A 209 -3.33 1.39 7.09
N ARG A 210 -4.02 1.04 8.20
CA ARG A 210 -3.74 -0.19 8.96
C ARG A 210 -3.94 -1.45 8.13
N LEU A 211 -4.93 -1.47 7.24
CA LEU A 211 -5.18 -2.56 6.31
C LEU A 211 -4.22 -2.55 5.11
N ALA A 212 -3.28 -1.60 5.07
CA ALA A 212 -2.35 -1.42 3.98
C ALA A 212 -3.03 -1.26 2.60
N LEU A 213 -4.20 -0.61 2.56
CA LEU A 213 -4.89 -0.25 1.31
C LEU A 213 -4.39 1.07 0.75
N ILE A 214 -4.04 2.01 1.63
CA ILE A 214 -3.49 3.31 1.28
C ILE A 214 -2.21 3.61 2.06
N ASP A 215 -1.44 4.54 1.55
CA ASP A 215 -0.39 5.25 2.26
C ASP A 215 -0.71 6.75 2.23
N LEU A 216 -0.53 7.40 3.38
CA LEU A 216 -0.59 8.85 3.50
C LEU A 216 0.83 9.38 3.73
N ILE A 217 1.26 10.36 2.95
CA ILE A 217 2.55 11.02 3.13
C ILE A 217 2.35 12.49 3.48
N ASP A 218 3.15 12.97 4.42
CA ASP A 218 3.09 14.34 4.89
C ASP A 218 3.68 15.33 3.89
N SER A 219 3.20 16.56 3.95
CA SER A 219 3.87 17.66 3.29
C SER A 219 5.12 18.06 4.06
N VAL A 220 6.17 18.50 3.32
CA VAL A 220 7.31 19.14 3.96
C VAL A 220 6.90 20.43 4.69
N GLU A 221 7.66 20.81 5.70
CA GLU A 221 7.45 22.08 6.39
C GLU A 221 7.64 23.29 5.47
N SER A 222 6.92 24.35 5.75
CA SER A 222 7.05 25.61 5.02
C SER A 222 8.46 26.20 5.22
N GLN A 223 9.10 26.57 4.12
CA GLN A 223 10.45 27.13 4.10
C GLN A 223 10.43 28.64 3.77
N GLY A 224 10.83 29.47 4.73
CA GLY A 224 10.87 30.92 4.56
C GLY A 224 9.48 31.51 4.23
N LYS A 225 9.40 32.28 3.14
CA LYS A 225 8.14 32.90 2.66
C LYS A 225 7.21 31.95 1.90
N ARG A 226 7.67 30.72 1.59
CA ARG A 226 6.88 29.75 0.82
C ARG A 226 5.90 29.03 1.72
N ARG A 227 4.61 29.28 1.53
CA ARG A 227 3.53 28.58 2.23
C ARG A 227 3.22 27.27 1.52
N ILE A 228 3.33 26.16 2.23
CA ILE A 228 3.05 24.81 1.75
C ILE A 228 1.69 24.37 2.27
N LEU A 229 0.91 23.67 1.42
CA LEU A 229 -0.37 23.10 1.77
C LEU A 229 -0.14 21.99 2.81
N ARG A 230 -0.74 22.14 3.98
CA ARG A 230 -0.66 21.16 5.07
C ARG A 230 -1.81 20.16 4.94
N ARG A 231 -1.69 19.22 4.05
CA ARG A 231 -2.59 18.08 3.89
C ARG A 231 -1.75 16.87 3.59
N GLU A 232 -2.23 15.70 3.95
CA GLU A 232 -1.60 14.44 3.56
C GLU A 232 -1.88 14.16 2.09
N LYS A 233 -0.91 13.57 1.39
CA LYS A 233 -1.06 13.11 0.02
C LYS A 233 -1.26 11.61 0.02
N LEU A 234 -2.26 11.17 -0.74
CA LEU A 234 -2.75 9.81 -0.71
C LEU A 234 -2.20 8.99 -1.88
N PHE A 235 -1.74 7.78 -1.57
CA PHE A 235 -1.35 6.77 -2.54
C PHE A 235 -2.05 5.44 -2.23
N TRP A 236 -2.62 4.82 -3.25
CA TRP A 236 -3.21 3.49 -3.14
C TRP A 236 -2.12 2.42 -3.29
N ARG A 237 -2.15 1.41 -2.43
CA ARG A 237 -1.26 0.25 -2.58
C ARG A 237 -1.69 -0.69 -3.69
N ALA A 238 -2.95 -0.63 -4.07
CA ALA A 238 -3.55 -1.29 -5.21
C ALA A 238 -4.18 -0.24 -6.14
N PRO A 239 -3.41 0.41 -7.03
CA PRO A 239 -3.93 1.42 -7.94
C PRO A 239 -5.08 0.93 -8.83
N GLY A 240 -5.09 -0.36 -9.23
CA GLY A 240 -6.18 -0.97 -9.96
C GLY A 240 -7.50 -0.99 -9.18
N LEU A 241 -7.46 -1.14 -7.84
CA LEU A 241 -8.65 -0.99 -6.99
C LEU A 241 -9.18 0.44 -7.04
N ALA A 242 -8.29 1.44 -6.92
CA ALA A 242 -8.70 2.84 -7.01
C ALA A 242 -9.31 3.17 -8.38
N LEU A 243 -8.74 2.63 -9.46
CA LEU A 243 -9.29 2.75 -10.79
C LEU A 243 -10.68 2.12 -10.89
N TRP A 244 -10.85 0.90 -10.39
CA TRP A 244 -12.15 0.22 -10.37
C TRP A 244 -13.21 1.00 -9.57
N LEU A 245 -12.85 1.56 -8.41
CA LEU A 245 -13.75 2.36 -7.59
C LEU A 245 -14.21 3.64 -8.28
N THR A 246 -13.32 4.31 -9.00
CA THR A 246 -13.61 5.61 -9.63
C THR A 246 -14.13 5.49 -11.05
N GLN A 247 -13.92 4.35 -11.73
CA GLN A 247 -14.15 4.19 -13.17
C GLN A 247 -13.49 5.32 -13.99
N ALA A 248 -12.30 5.73 -13.56
CA ALA A 248 -11.62 6.88 -14.14
C ALA A 248 -11.16 6.60 -15.57
N ASP A 249 -11.27 7.58 -16.45
CA ASP A 249 -10.84 7.48 -17.84
C ASP A 249 -9.32 7.67 -17.97
N LEU A 250 -8.59 6.60 -18.22
CA LEU A 250 -7.15 6.61 -18.41
C LEU A 250 -6.71 7.16 -19.79
N SER A 251 -7.64 7.41 -20.73
CA SER A 251 -7.32 8.14 -21.96
C SER A 251 -7.01 9.61 -21.66
N ASN A 252 -7.51 10.14 -20.53
CA ASN A 252 -7.14 11.46 -20.05
C ASN A 252 -5.72 11.43 -19.46
N THR A 253 -4.79 12.10 -20.13
CA THR A 253 -3.37 12.14 -19.74
C THR A 253 -3.14 12.62 -18.29
N GLU A 254 -3.93 13.59 -17.80
CA GLU A 254 -3.79 14.05 -16.42
C GLU A 254 -4.19 12.98 -15.41
N VAL A 255 -5.24 12.20 -15.73
CA VAL A 255 -5.68 11.07 -14.92
C VAL A 255 -4.61 9.98 -14.94
N LEU A 256 -4.15 9.57 -16.13
CA LEU A 256 -3.11 8.56 -16.29
C LEU A 256 -1.84 8.93 -15.51
N ASN A 257 -1.38 10.18 -15.62
CA ASN A 257 -0.19 10.66 -14.90
C ASN A 257 -0.30 10.49 -13.39
N ARG A 258 -1.48 10.71 -12.80
CA ARG A 258 -1.69 10.49 -11.36
C ARG A 258 -1.53 9.02 -10.97
N TYR A 259 -2.07 8.11 -11.78
CA TYR A 259 -1.91 6.68 -11.53
C TYR A 259 -0.48 6.21 -11.75
N VAL A 260 0.22 6.74 -12.76
CA VAL A 260 1.65 6.46 -12.97
C VAL A 260 2.49 7.02 -11.82
N GLU A 261 2.15 8.20 -11.30
CA GLU A 261 2.79 8.75 -10.10
C GLU A 261 2.58 7.85 -8.89
N ASN A 262 1.38 7.27 -8.74
CA ASN A 262 1.11 6.29 -7.70
C ASN A 262 1.98 5.03 -7.85
N LEU A 263 2.10 4.50 -9.07
CA LEU A 263 2.98 3.36 -9.35
C LEU A 263 4.45 3.68 -9.06
N LEU A 264 4.91 4.86 -9.45
CA LEU A 264 6.27 5.33 -9.16
C LEU A 264 6.54 5.40 -7.65
N TYR A 265 5.60 5.95 -6.88
CA TYR A 265 5.70 5.97 -5.41
C TYR A 265 5.87 4.56 -4.84
N LEU A 266 5.05 3.61 -5.29
CA LEU A 266 5.14 2.22 -4.83
C LEU A 266 6.48 1.58 -5.20
N ALA A 267 6.98 1.80 -6.42
CA ALA A 267 8.27 1.27 -6.85
C ALA A 267 9.43 1.83 -6.03
N LEU A 268 9.43 3.14 -5.76
CA LEU A 268 10.43 3.78 -4.91
C LEU A 268 10.39 3.25 -3.47
N LYS A 269 9.19 3.04 -2.94
CA LYS A 269 8.99 2.49 -1.60
C LYS A 269 9.50 1.06 -1.48
N ASP A 270 9.28 0.24 -2.52
CA ASP A 270 9.76 -1.15 -2.54
C ASP A 270 11.26 -1.26 -2.70
N ALA A 271 11.85 -0.37 -3.50
CA ALA A 271 13.29 -0.33 -3.70
C ALA A 271 14.05 0.12 -2.44
N SER A 272 13.39 0.82 -1.50
CA SER A 272 14.05 1.33 -0.29
C SER A 272 13.14 1.29 0.93
N SER A 273 13.28 0.25 1.75
CA SER A 273 12.53 0.10 3.00
C SER A 273 12.83 1.19 4.05
N GLU A 274 13.99 1.85 3.97
CA GLU A 274 14.43 2.91 4.88
C GLU A 274 14.11 4.31 4.37
N GLY A 275 13.62 4.44 3.14
CA GLY A 275 13.26 5.72 2.54
C GLY A 275 12.07 6.37 3.24
N ARG A 276 12.21 7.64 3.63
CA ARG A 276 11.08 8.46 4.09
C ARG A 276 10.52 9.23 2.91
N PHE A 277 9.20 9.26 2.82
CA PHE A 277 8.49 9.95 1.75
C PHE A 277 7.72 11.14 2.27
N SER A 278 7.76 12.20 1.50
CA SER A 278 6.98 13.42 1.70
C SER A 278 6.66 14.07 0.35
N TYR A 279 5.94 15.17 0.36
CA TYR A 279 5.66 15.95 -0.85
C TYR A 279 5.66 17.44 -0.52
N ALA A 280 5.60 18.29 -1.54
CA ALA A 280 5.32 19.72 -1.35
C ALA A 280 4.37 20.23 -2.42
N LEU A 281 3.47 21.12 -2.01
CA LEU A 281 2.62 21.91 -2.90
C LEU A 281 2.46 23.29 -2.30
N ASP A 282 3.04 24.31 -2.95
CA ASP A 282 2.94 25.68 -2.47
C ASP A 282 1.68 26.40 -2.99
N THR A 283 1.40 27.55 -2.45
CA THR A 283 0.26 28.39 -2.84
C THR A 283 0.33 28.88 -4.28
N ASN A 284 1.52 28.82 -4.91
CA ASN A 284 1.74 29.17 -6.33
C ASN A 284 1.65 27.95 -7.24
N LYS A 285 1.11 26.82 -6.74
CA LYS A 285 0.98 25.56 -7.45
C LYS A 285 2.32 24.93 -7.88
N LYS A 286 3.44 25.35 -7.31
CA LYS A 286 4.72 24.63 -7.48
C LYS A 286 4.71 23.41 -6.58
N ALA A 287 4.95 22.24 -7.17
CA ALA A 287 4.87 20.97 -6.49
C ALA A 287 6.22 20.24 -6.51
N LEU A 288 6.47 19.45 -5.46
CA LEU A 288 7.34 18.28 -5.44
C LEU A 288 6.42 17.08 -5.25
N PRO A 289 6.08 16.35 -6.31
CA PRO A 289 5.05 15.31 -6.24
C PRO A 289 5.42 14.17 -5.30
N ILE A 290 6.67 13.68 -5.39
CA ILE A 290 7.25 12.69 -4.49
C ILE A 290 8.63 13.20 -4.09
N LEU A 291 8.88 13.29 -2.80
CA LEU A 291 10.18 13.56 -2.20
C LEU A 291 10.60 12.35 -1.37
N GLN A 292 11.68 11.72 -1.75
CA GLN A 292 12.29 10.63 -1.00
C GLN A 292 13.51 11.17 -0.23
N THR A 293 13.61 10.83 1.04
CA THR A 293 14.81 11.03 1.85
C THR A 293 15.41 9.67 2.18
N LEU A 294 16.59 9.39 1.64
CA LEU A 294 17.31 8.13 1.84
C LEU A 294 18.77 8.41 2.11
N GLY A 295 19.31 7.89 3.22
CA GLY A 295 20.72 8.14 3.60
C GLY A 295 21.07 9.62 3.76
N GLY A 296 20.09 10.48 4.09
CA GLY A 296 20.27 11.93 4.19
C GLY A 296 20.13 12.69 2.87
N VAL A 297 20.14 12.00 1.72
CA VAL A 297 19.92 12.61 0.40
C VAL A 297 18.43 12.76 0.13
N LYS A 298 18.03 13.94 -0.35
CA LYS A 298 16.66 14.31 -0.66
C LYS A 298 16.45 14.39 -2.17
N SER A 299 15.76 13.40 -2.73
CA SER A 299 15.53 13.26 -4.17
C SER A 299 14.06 13.50 -4.50
N ALA A 300 13.79 14.40 -5.44
CA ALA A 300 12.44 14.67 -5.92
C ALA A 300 12.18 13.96 -7.25
N TYR A 301 10.98 13.39 -7.39
CA TYR A 301 10.57 12.66 -8.60
C TYR A 301 9.31 13.27 -9.19
N PHE A 302 9.31 13.46 -10.51
CA PHE A 302 8.23 14.05 -11.29
C PHE A 302 7.84 13.13 -12.43
N VAL A 303 6.56 12.88 -12.61
CA VAL A 303 6.03 12.28 -13.84
C VAL A 303 5.76 13.41 -14.84
N THR A 304 6.30 13.28 -16.04
CA THR A 304 6.15 14.26 -17.12
C THR A 304 5.71 13.55 -18.41
N HIS A 305 4.92 14.21 -19.25
CA HIS A 305 4.36 13.65 -20.47
C HIS A 305 4.51 14.57 -21.69
N ASP A 306 5.03 15.77 -21.48
CA ASP A 306 5.31 16.72 -22.53
C ASP A 306 6.37 17.74 -22.11
N SER A 307 6.82 18.55 -23.04
CA SER A 307 7.82 19.62 -22.79
C SER A 307 7.33 20.65 -21.79
N ALA A 308 6.03 20.93 -21.74
CA ALA A 308 5.45 21.91 -20.82
C ALA A 308 5.43 21.37 -19.37
N SER A 309 5.04 20.12 -19.16
CA SER A 309 5.10 19.46 -17.85
C SER A 309 6.54 19.33 -17.35
N ARG A 310 7.49 19.00 -18.24
CA ARG A 310 8.92 18.97 -17.92
C ARG A 310 9.44 20.35 -17.52
N THR A 311 9.07 21.41 -18.22
CA THR A 311 9.45 22.80 -17.89
C THR A 311 8.91 23.20 -16.51
N ARG A 312 7.66 22.83 -16.19
CA ARG A 312 7.08 23.06 -14.86
C ARG A 312 7.83 22.29 -13.77
N ALA A 313 8.16 21.02 -14.02
CA ALA A 313 8.94 20.17 -13.11
C ALA A 313 10.32 20.80 -12.83
N LEU A 314 11.05 21.21 -13.87
CA LEU A 314 12.34 21.86 -13.74
C LEU A 314 12.25 23.19 -12.95
N SER A 315 11.23 24.01 -13.22
CA SER A 315 10.98 25.25 -12.48
C SER A 315 10.72 25.01 -10.99
N SER A 316 9.94 23.96 -10.68
CA SER A 316 9.67 23.53 -9.31
C SER A 316 10.95 23.02 -8.63
N ALA A 317 11.66 22.11 -9.28
CA ALA A 317 12.92 21.54 -8.76
C ALA A 317 13.94 22.63 -8.43
N ARG A 318 14.24 23.54 -9.36
CA ARG A 318 15.15 24.68 -9.13
C ARG A 318 14.70 25.57 -7.97
N GLY A 319 13.40 25.81 -7.86
CA GLY A 319 12.84 26.62 -6.79
C GLY A 319 13.02 26.00 -5.41
N TYR A 320 12.84 24.68 -5.28
CA TYR A 320 13.03 23.97 -4.02
C TYR A 320 14.49 23.65 -3.70
N ALA A 321 15.34 23.43 -4.72
CA ALA A 321 16.78 23.27 -4.54
C ALA A 321 17.43 24.55 -3.96
N LYS A 322 17.03 25.74 -4.44
CA LYS A 322 17.47 27.04 -3.86
C LYS A 322 17.11 27.18 -2.38
N LEU A 323 16.07 26.52 -1.93
CA LEU A 323 15.64 26.49 -0.52
C LEU A 323 16.26 25.32 0.28
N LYS A 324 17.16 24.55 -0.34
CA LYS A 324 17.79 23.36 0.27
C LYS A 324 16.76 22.31 0.75
N VAL A 325 15.60 22.23 0.10
CA VAL A 325 14.58 21.23 0.38
C VAL A 325 14.91 19.91 -0.32
N ILE A 326 15.58 19.99 -1.48
CA ILE A 326 16.03 18.83 -2.27
C ILE A 326 17.49 18.98 -2.68
N ASP A 327 18.15 17.87 -2.86
CA ASP A 327 19.52 17.77 -3.35
C ASP A 327 19.53 17.39 -4.84
N THR A 328 18.61 16.50 -5.26
CA THR A 328 18.50 16.01 -6.64
C THR A 328 17.03 15.99 -7.09
N ALA A 329 16.83 16.01 -8.40
CA ALA A 329 15.51 15.89 -8.98
C ALA A 329 15.57 15.07 -10.29
N TYR A 330 14.54 14.25 -10.51
CA TYR A 330 14.39 13.39 -11.67
C TYR A 330 13.03 13.58 -12.34
N ALA A 331 13.00 13.60 -13.67
CA ALA A 331 11.77 13.52 -14.45
C ALA A 331 11.63 12.14 -15.06
N VAL A 332 10.52 11.48 -14.74
CA VAL A 332 10.06 10.26 -15.41
C VAL A 332 9.22 10.70 -16.59
N ASN A 333 9.78 10.63 -17.80
CA ASN A 333 9.13 11.12 -19.00
C ASN A 333 8.41 9.99 -19.74
N LEU A 334 7.08 10.06 -19.79
CA LEU A 334 6.24 9.06 -20.44
C LEU A 334 6.34 9.06 -21.97
N ASP A 335 6.90 10.12 -22.58
CA ASP A 335 7.15 10.15 -24.03
C ASP A 335 8.34 9.28 -24.46
N TYR A 336 9.24 8.94 -23.52
CA TYR A 336 10.39 8.07 -23.76
C TYR A 336 10.07 6.62 -23.39
N LEU A 337 9.01 6.09 -24.01
CA LEU A 337 8.63 4.69 -23.85
C LEU A 337 9.40 3.83 -24.86
N SER A 338 10.09 2.82 -24.39
CA SER A 338 10.68 1.79 -25.25
C SER A 338 10.16 0.41 -24.83
N VAL A 339 9.89 -0.42 -25.82
CA VAL A 339 9.55 -1.83 -25.58
C VAL A 339 10.84 -2.61 -25.44
N SER A 340 10.97 -3.37 -24.36
CA SER A 340 12.09 -4.27 -24.10
C SER A 340 11.57 -5.67 -23.83
N ASP A 341 12.43 -6.68 -23.79
CA ASP A 341 12.06 -8.08 -23.52
C ASP A 341 11.41 -8.29 -22.15
N GLY A 342 11.51 -7.30 -21.24
CA GLY A 342 10.88 -7.31 -19.92
C GLY A 342 9.60 -6.48 -19.80
N GLY A 343 9.12 -5.90 -20.90
CA GLY A 343 7.95 -5.01 -20.91
C GLY A 343 8.24 -3.59 -21.37
N LEU A 344 7.40 -2.64 -20.98
CA LEU A 344 7.52 -1.24 -21.32
C LEU A 344 8.55 -0.55 -20.39
N LYS A 345 9.63 -0.03 -20.96
CA LYS A 345 10.68 0.70 -20.21
C LYS A 345 10.48 2.21 -20.32
N VAL A 346 10.60 2.89 -19.18
CA VAL A 346 10.61 4.35 -19.08
C VAL A 346 11.87 4.80 -18.34
N SER A 347 12.62 5.72 -18.94
CA SER A 347 13.82 6.28 -18.31
C SER A 347 13.50 7.61 -17.64
N ALA A 348 14.07 7.80 -16.46
CA ALA A 348 14.05 9.09 -15.77
C ALA A 348 15.33 9.86 -16.09
N GLU A 349 15.17 11.14 -16.34
CA GLU A 349 16.28 12.04 -16.61
C GLU A 349 16.54 12.97 -15.42
N PRO A 350 17.81 13.24 -15.09
CA PRO A 350 18.13 14.27 -14.12
C PRO A 350 17.58 15.62 -14.56
N LEU A 351 16.95 16.33 -13.62
CA LEU A 351 16.47 17.71 -13.80
C LEU A 351 17.43 18.73 -13.18
N LEU A 352 18.28 18.27 -12.23
CA LEU A 352 19.30 19.07 -11.53
C LEU A 352 20.62 18.34 -11.57
#